data_a1ee3931546a03a3eb5bf65b17c8afa3
#
_entry.id   a1ee3931546a03a3eb5bf65b17c8afa3
#
_cell.length_a   1.000
_cell.length_b   1.000
_cell.length_c   1.000
_cell.angle_alpha   90.00
_cell.angle_beta   90.00
_cell.angle_gamma   90.00
#
_symmetry.space_group_name_H-M   'P 1'
#
loop_
_entity.id
_entity.type
_entity.pdbx_description
1 polymer ?
#
loop_
_entity_poly.entity_id
_entity_poly.type
_entity_poly.pdbx_seq_one_letter_code
_entity_poly.pdbx_strand_id
1 'polypeptide(L)'
;METDKLFTFYSISTRQPVCYMSVPGNIPDVIAVENATKQLKALGLEQSEVISDCGFYSEDNLSLLLQSSFDFITRAQYDVKWIRPEIDKVLRKLEDTGNMCPDEAGTYGVSTCIMHEFTRTRKYASKKKGLEAGDTELFNRRVYLHIYFNDVNRIKKNRAFDETLNKLRNAYLEGERDFKPAARRMIDQFLDIKEKRNGKPVITFKTKAVREAKKYNGVFVLVANKEKDPFESLRKFRKREWIEDFFEEYKQRVGGRKHRVWDDLTVDGKKLVQFVALCYYEHFSGEITRMKNTLGVPNGEHDHDLKVNLDKEKQLKTWLENNSIQEIFDWFDAVEKIDVTTPYAKQIWTTEAIARDQLFLNRLGVEL
;
A
#
# COMPACT_ATOMS: atom_id res chain seq x y z
N MET A 1 27.79 4.58 -2.62
CA MET A 1 26.90 3.41 -2.72
C MET A 1 25.63 3.91 -3.34
N GLU A 2 25.35 3.53 -4.56
CA GLU A 2 24.03 3.77 -5.15
C GLU A 2 23.02 2.89 -4.41
N THR A 3 21.92 3.50 -3.99
CA THR A 3 20.83 2.79 -3.34
C THR A 3 19.86 2.37 -4.44
N ASP A 4 19.55 1.08 -4.51
CA ASP A 4 18.51 0.58 -5.40
C ASP A 4 17.14 0.61 -4.72
N LYS A 5 16.11 0.92 -5.52
CA LYS A 5 14.71 0.75 -5.14
C LYS A 5 14.17 -0.54 -5.72
N LEU A 6 13.46 -1.31 -4.91
CA LEU A 6 12.73 -2.49 -5.33
C LEU A 6 11.26 -2.13 -5.48
N PHE A 7 10.73 -2.24 -6.70
CA PHE A 7 9.30 -2.18 -6.98
C PHE A 7 8.76 -3.58 -7.08
N THR A 8 7.73 -3.90 -6.33
CA THR A 8 7.09 -5.20 -6.36
C THR A 8 5.65 -5.06 -6.83
N PHE A 9 5.26 -5.92 -7.76
CA PHE A 9 3.89 -6.06 -8.20
C PHE A 9 3.24 -7.17 -7.37
N TYR A 10 2.12 -6.84 -6.76
CA TYR A 10 1.44 -7.69 -5.82
C TYR A 10 -0.01 -7.91 -6.26
N SER A 11 -0.44 -9.16 -6.38
CA SER A 11 -1.81 -9.50 -6.73
C SER A 11 -2.70 -9.43 -5.48
N ILE A 12 -3.65 -8.50 -5.51
CA ILE A 12 -4.65 -8.35 -4.43
C ILE A 12 -5.60 -9.55 -4.38
N SER A 13 -5.91 -10.16 -5.52
CA SER A 13 -6.84 -11.29 -5.60
C SER A 13 -6.27 -12.58 -5.04
N THR A 14 -4.99 -12.86 -5.31
CA THR A 14 -4.29 -14.07 -4.85
C THR A 14 -3.50 -13.84 -3.57
N ARG A 15 -3.32 -12.58 -3.16
CA ARG A 15 -2.44 -12.18 -2.06
C ARG A 15 -1.02 -12.71 -2.24
N GLN A 16 -0.47 -12.55 -3.47
CA GLN A 16 0.85 -13.06 -3.83
C GLN A 16 1.66 -12.00 -4.58
N PRO A 17 2.97 -11.92 -4.36
CA PRO A 17 3.86 -11.16 -5.22
C PRO A 17 3.89 -11.80 -6.62
N VAL A 18 3.81 -10.95 -7.65
CA VAL A 18 3.76 -11.38 -9.06
C VAL A 18 5.14 -11.28 -9.70
N CYS A 19 5.78 -10.14 -9.54
CA CYS A 19 7.13 -9.88 -10.03
C CYS A 19 7.73 -8.67 -9.31
N TYR A 20 9.02 -8.46 -9.51
CA TYR A 20 9.70 -7.27 -9.02
C TYR A 20 10.51 -6.60 -10.12
N MET A 21 10.83 -5.33 -9.90
CA MET A 21 11.69 -4.52 -10.74
C MET A 21 12.68 -3.75 -9.86
N SER A 22 13.95 -3.81 -10.20
CA SER A 22 14.99 -3.01 -9.55
C SER A 22 15.23 -1.74 -10.34
N VAL A 23 15.27 -0.59 -9.67
CA VAL A 23 15.54 0.73 -10.28
C VAL A 23 16.56 1.46 -9.45
N PRO A 24 17.49 2.19 -10.06
CA PRO A 24 18.40 3.06 -9.31
C PRO A 24 17.64 4.00 -8.36
N GLY A 25 18.15 4.15 -7.13
CA GLY A 25 17.46 4.87 -6.07
C GLY A 25 17.24 6.36 -6.33
N ASN A 26 18.00 6.94 -7.26
CA ASN A 26 17.86 8.33 -7.71
C ASN A 26 16.71 8.54 -8.71
N ILE A 27 16.12 7.46 -9.26
CA ILE A 27 14.98 7.56 -10.18
C ILE A 27 13.70 7.82 -9.37
N PRO A 28 12.94 8.88 -9.67
CA PRO A 28 11.64 9.13 -9.06
C PRO A 28 10.62 8.00 -9.36
N ASP A 29 9.79 7.67 -8.39
CA ASP A 29 8.79 6.61 -8.52
C ASP A 29 7.82 6.82 -9.69
N VAL A 30 7.53 8.08 -10.01
CA VAL A 30 6.72 8.48 -11.17
C VAL A 30 7.27 7.94 -12.50
N ILE A 31 8.59 7.93 -12.67
CA ILE A 31 9.25 7.46 -13.93
C ILE A 31 9.20 5.92 -14.03
N ALA A 32 9.14 5.23 -12.89
CA ALA A 32 9.11 3.77 -12.85
C ALA A 32 7.84 3.17 -13.48
N VAL A 33 6.73 3.91 -13.53
CA VAL A 33 5.42 3.43 -14.04
C VAL A 33 5.49 3.02 -15.50
N GLU A 34 6.27 3.70 -16.34
CA GLU A 34 6.42 3.32 -17.74
C GLU A 34 7.07 1.94 -17.90
N ASN A 35 8.15 1.68 -17.18
CA ASN A 35 8.82 0.38 -17.18
C ASN A 35 7.94 -0.70 -16.57
N ALA A 36 7.25 -0.38 -15.47
CA ALA A 36 6.26 -1.23 -14.83
C ALA A 36 5.17 -1.68 -15.81
N THR A 37 4.61 -0.74 -16.56
CA THR A 37 3.57 -1.01 -17.57
C THR A 37 4.07 -1.92 -18.69
N LYS A 38 5.31 -1.72 -19.15
CA LYS A 38 5.95 -2.58 -20.17
C LYS A 38 6.14 -4.01 -19.63
N GLN A 39 6.59 -4.15 -18.39
CA GLN A 39 6.81 -5.45 -17.76
C GLN A 39 5.50 -6.20 -17.54
N LEU A 40 4.46 -5.55 -17.04
CA LEU A 40 3.14 -6.16 -16.88
C LEU A 40 2.58 -6.68 -18.20
N LYS A 41 2.75 -5.92 -19.28
CA LYS A 41 2.37 -6.36 -20.64
C LYS A 41 3.17 -7.57 -21.11
N ALA A 42 4.48 -7.58 -20.86
CA ALA A 42 5.34 -8.72 -21.22
C ALA A 42 4.97 -10.00 -20.47
N LEU A 43 4.39 -9.87 -19.27
CA LEU A 43 3.86 -10.98 -18.47
C LEU A 43 2.42 -11.40 -18.86
N GLY A 44 1.82 -10.77 -19.89
CA GLY A 44 0.45 -11.07 -20.31
C GLY A 44 -0.63 -10.56 -19.34
N LEU A 45 -0.28 -9.63 -18.43
CA LEU A 45 -1.20 -9.03 -17.45
C LEU A 45 -1.89 -7.78 -18.02
N GLU A 46 -2.17 -7.78 -19.31
CA GLU A 46 -2.97 -6.74 -19.95
C GLU A 46 -4.40 -6.75 -19.39
N GLN A 47 -5.01 -5.56 -19.31
CA GLN A 47 -6.38 -5.37 -18.76
C GLN A 47 -6.52 -5.57 -17.23
N SER A 48 -5.41 -5.66 -16.50
CA SER A 48 -5.46 -5.66 -15.04
C SER A 48 -5.80 -4.27 -14.48
N GLU A 49 -6.34 -4.23 -13.26
CA GLU A 49 -6.52 -2.99 -12.51
C GLU A 49 -5.27 -2.69 -11.68
N VAL A 50 -4.63 -1.55 -11.94
CA VAL A 50 -3.43 -1.11 -11.23
C VAL A 50 -3.82 -0.21 -10.07
N ILE A 51 -3.46 -0.61 -8.86
CA ILE A 51 -3.67 0.21 -7.66
C ILE A 51 -2.33 0.78 -7.22
N SER A 52 -2.25 2.11 -7.11
CA SER A 52 -1.00 2.79 -6.79
C SER A 52 -1.17 3.92 -5.77
N ASP A 53 -0.09 4.19 -5.03
CA ASP A 53 -0.06 5.29 -4.07
C ASP A 53 0.26 6.63 -4.73
N CYS A 54 0.17 7.68 -3.94
CA CYS A 54 0.37 9.08 -4.34
C CYS A 54 1.75 9.35 -4.98
N GLY A 55 2.79 8.59 -4.60
CA GLY A 55 4.13 8.71 -5.19
C GLY A 55 4.19 8.38 -6.68
N PHE A 56 3.22 7.60 -7.17
CA PHE A 56 3.13 7.21 -8.58
C PHE A 56 2.19 8.09 -9.41
N TYR A 57 1.51 9.04 -8.76
CA TYR A 57 0.56 9.90 -9.43
C TYR A 57 1.26 10.95 -10.31
N SER A 58 0.93 10.97 -11.59
CA SER A 58 1.06 12.11 -12.49
C SER A 58 0.00 11.99 -13.59
N GLU A 59 -0.33 13.10 -14.27
CA GLU A 59 -1.25 13.06 -15.40
C GLU A 59 -0.69 12.23 -16.55
N ASP A 60 0.63 12.26 -16.76
CA ASP A 60 1.31 11.44 -17.77
C ASP A 60 1.21 9.94 -17.45
N ASN A 61 1.34 9.55 -16.19
CA ASN A 61 1.18 8.15 -15.78
C ASN A 61 -0.25 7.67 -15.96
N LEU A 62 -1.24 8.48 -15.58
CA LEU A 62 -2.65 8.14 -15.83
C LEU A 62 -2.92 8.03 -17.34
N SER A 63 -2.39 8.95 -18.14
CA SER A 63 -2.47 8.91 -19.61
C SER A 63 -1.84 7.63 -20.16
N LEU A 64 -0.68 7.23 -19.65
CA LEU A 64 0.03 6.01 -20.05
C LEU A 64 -0.78 4.75 -19.72
N LEU A 65 -1.36 4.65 -18.53
CA LEU A 65 -2.21 3.55 -18.14
C LEU A 65 -3.45 3.44 -19.06
N LEU A 66 -4.11 4.57 -19.33
CA LEU A 66 -5.24 4.64 -20.26
C LEU A 66 -4.88 4.19 -21.69
N GLN A 67 -3.73 4.64 -22.20
CA GLN A 67 -3.21 4.25 -23.53
C GLN A 67 -2.83 2.76 -23.56
N SER A 68 -2.47 2.20 -22.42
CA SER A 68 -2.04 0.82 -22.25
C SER A 68 -3.19 -0.14 -21.90
N SER A 69 -4.42 0.37 -21.88
CA SER A 69 -5.65 -0.39 -21.57
C SER A 69 -5.69 -0.99 -20.16
N PHE A 70 -4.96 -0.40 -19.22
CA PHE A 70 -5.06 -0.75 -17.81
C PHE A 70 -6.21 0.03 -17.16
N ASP A 71 -6.96 -0.64 -16.31
CA ASP A 71 -7.77 0.02 -15.31
C ASP A 71 -6.89 0.50 -14.16
N PHE A 72 -7.30 1.53 -13.45
CA PHE A 72 -6.50 2.02 -12.33
C PHE A 72 -7.35 2.63 -11.20
N ILE A 73 -6.79 2.54 -9.99
CA ILE A 73 -7.16 3.33 -8.82
C ILE A 73 -5.86 3.91 -8.26
N THR A 74 -5.70 5.22 -8.35
CA THR A 74 -4.48 5.92 -7.92
C THR A 74 -4.82 7.00 -6.91
N ARG A 75 -4.07 7.06 -5.81
CA ARG A 75 -4.20 8.15 -4.86
C ARG A 75 -3.59 9.42 -5.43
N ALA A 76 -4.33 10.54 -5.38
CA ALA A 76 -3.86 11.85 -5.80
C ALA A 76 -3.78 12.82 -4.63
N GLN A 77 -2.96 13.86 -4.78
CA GLN A 77 -2.93 14.96 -3.83
C GLN A 77 -4.15 15.86 -4.02
N TYR A 78 -4.66 16.43 -2.94
CA TYR A 78 -5.86 17.27 -2.95
C TYR A 78 -5.63 18.64 -3.63
N ASP A 79 -4.38 19.07 -3.78
CA ASP A 79 -3.99 20.35 -4.36
C ASP A 79 -3.71 20.31 -5.87
N VAL A 80 -3.90 19.16 -6.50
CA VAL A 80 -3.85 19.02 -7.96
C VAL A 80 -4.86 19.96 -8.62
N LYS A 81 -4.41 20.72 -9.62
CA LYS A 81 -5.17 21.85 -10.23
C LYS A 81 -6.57 21.48 -10.69
N TRP A 82 -6.74 20.30 -11.30
CA TRP A 82 -8.04 19.88 -11.82
C TRP A 82 -8.89 19.11 -10.80
N ILE A 83 -8.28 18.61 -9.72
CA ILE A 83 -8.95 17.88 -8.63
C ILE A 83 -9.52 18.85 -7.59
N ARG A 84 -8.74 19.86 -7.21
CA ARG A 84 -9.12 20.80 -6.14
C ARG A 84 -10.47 21.49 -6.32
N PRO A 85 -10.85 21.98 -7.53
CA PRO A 85 -12.17 22.55 -7.74
C PRO A 85 -13.31 21.56 -7.50
N GLU A 86 -13.10 20.27 -7.81
CA GLU A 86 -14.11 19.24 -7.56
C GLU A 86 -14.28 18.95 -6.07
N ILE A 87 -13.18 18.98 -5.31
CA ILE A 87 -13.25 18.88 -3.85
C ILE A 87 -14.06 20.04 -3.27
N ASP A 88 -13.81 21.28 -3.70
CA ASP A 88 -14.50 22.46 -3.19
C ASP A 88 -16.01 22.41 -3.43
N LYS A 89 -16.48 21.78 -4.51
CA LYS A 89 -17.91 21.60 -4.79
C LYS A 89 -18.62 20.74 -3.75
N VAL A 90 -17.94 19.71 -3.26
CA VAL A 90 -18.54 18.69 -2.37
C VAL A 90 -18.16 18.87 -0.90
N LEU A 91 -17.12 19.64 -0.59
CA LEU A 91 -16.50 19.73 0.74
C LEU A 91 -17.49 19.98 1.87
N ARG A 92 -18.51 20.85 1.64
CA ARG A 92 -19.50 21.19 2.67
C ARG A 92 -20.49 20.08 2.98
N LYS A 93 -20.70 19.16 2.03
CA LYS A 93 -21.67 18.06 2.12
C LYS A 93 -20.98 16.71 2.31
N LEU A 94 -19.65 16.70 2.33
CA LEU A 94 -18.87 15.48 2.37
C LEU A 94 -19.14 14.68 3.65
N GLU A 95 -19.32 15.37 4.78
CA GLU A 95 -19.61 14.77 6.10
C GLU A 95 -21.12 14.47 6.31
N ASP A 96 -21.98 14.62 5.28
CA ASP A 96 -23.38 14.25 5.39
C ASP A 96 -23.53 12.74 5.66
N THR A 97 -24.49 12.36 6.48
CA THR A 97 -24.71 10.96 6.92
C THR A 97 -24.88 9.98 5.76
N GLY A 98 -25.45 10.42 4.64
CA GLY A 98 -25.62 9.62 3.44
C GLY A 98 -24.30 9.26 2.74
N ASN A 99 -23.20 9.91 3.08
CA ASN A 99 -21.86 9.68 2.52
C ASN A 99 -20.97 8.87 3.47
N MET A 100 -21.49 8.37 4.58
CA MET A 100 -20.72 7.61 5.57
C MET A 100 -20.29 6.26 5.00
N CYS A 101 -19.01 5.92 5.23
CA CYS A 101 -18.47 4.62 4.83
C CYS A 101 -19.09 3.51 5.68
N PRO A 102 -19.66 2.45 5.06
CA PRO A 102 -20.25 1.33 5.80
C PRO A 102 -19.24 0.56 6.65
N ASP A 103 -17.98 0.52 6.21
CA ASP A 103 -16.95 -0.33 6.78
C ASP A 103 -16.05 0.41 7.78
N GLU A 104 -16.09 1.75 7.80
CA GLU A 104 -15.16 2.56 8.60
C GLU A 104 -15.86 3.81 9.16
N ALA A 105 -16.21 3.78 10.43
CA ALA A 105 -16.80 4.91 11.13
C ALA A 105 -15.87 6.15 11.10
N GLY A 106 -16.45 7.33 10.90
CA GLY A 106 -15.70 8.59 10.77
C GLY A 106 -15.00 8.77 9.42
N THR A 107 -15.26 7.88 8.46
CA THR A 107 -14.87 8.05 7.06
C THR A 107 -16.11 8.28 6.21
N TYR A 108 -16.02 9.26 5.33
CA TYR A 108 -17.08 9.67 4.40
C TYR A 108 -16.51 9.69 2.99
N GLY A 109 -17.34 9.41 1.99
CA GLY A 109 -16.90 9.36 0.60
C GLY A 109 -17.98 9.71 -0.40
N VAL A 110 -17.61 10.47 -1.42
CA VAL A 110 -18.47 10.77 -2.57
C VAL A 110 -17.71 10.52 -3.86
N SER A 111 -18.43 10.19 -4.92
CA SER A 111 -17.85 10.01 -6.26
C SER A 111 -18.37 11.10 -7.20
N THR A 112 -17.45 11.72 -7.95
CA THR A 112 -17.77 12.66 -9.02
C THR A 112 -17.20 12.13 -10.33
N CYS A 113 -18.03 12.05 -11.36
CA CYS A 113 -17.62 11.64 -12.69
C CYS A 113 -17.32 12.89 -13.53
N ILE A 114 -16.13 12.97 -14.08
CA ILE A 114 -15.72 14.08 -14.94
C ILE A 114 -15.10 13.60 -16.26
N MET A 115 -15.16 14.44 -17.29
CA MET A 115 -14.36 14.30 -18.50
C MET A 115 -13.10 15.10 -18.33
N HIS A 116 -11.95 14.42 -18.27
CA HIS A 116 -10.65 15.06 -18.16
C HIS A 116 -9.87 14.95 -19.44
N GLU A 117 -9.16 16.01 -19.79
CA GLU A 117 -8.32 16.09 -20.98
C GLU A 117 -6.90 15.69 -20.65
N PHE A 118 -6.47 14.59 -21.25
CA PHE A 118 -5.11 14.05 -21.11
C PHE A 118 -4.29 14.33 -22.34
N THR A 119 -2.97 14.36 -22.17
CA THR A 119 -2.00 14.44 -23.26
C THR A 119 -1.45 13.07 -23.59
N ARG A 120 -1.13 12.83 -24.87
CA ARG A 120 -0.37 11.66 -25.30
C ARG A 120 0.58 12.01 -26.44
N THR A 121 1.73 11.37 -26.46
CA THR A 121 2.65 11.42 -27.59
C THR A 121 2.28 10.34 -28.59
N ARG A 122 2.12 10.72 -29.86
CA ARG A 122 1.77 9.80 -30.93
C ARG A 122 2.94 8.91 -31.29
N LYS A 123 2.68 7.63 -31.43
CA LYS A 123 3.66 6.66 -31.95
C LYS A 123 3.73 6.65 -33.48
N TYR A 124 2.61 7.02 -34.14
CA TYR A 124 2.47 6.96 -35.60
C TYR A 124 1.86 8.25 -36.14
N ALA A 125 2.28 8.68 -37.35
CA ALA A 125 1.70 9.81 -38.04
C ALA A 125 0.21 9.59 -38.35
N SER A 126 -0.57 10.67 -38.35
CA SER A 126 -1.98 10.66 -38.78
C SER A 126 -2.24 11.74 -39.81
N LYS A 127 -2.28 11.33 -41.06
CA LYS A 127 -2.59 12.25 -42.21
C LYS A 127 -3.94 12.97 -41.99
N LYS A 128 -4.94 12.27 -41.43
CA LYS A 128 -6.29 12.84 -41.16
C LYS A 128 -6.27 14.00 -40.20
N LYS A 129 -5.33 14.01 -39.23
CA LYS A 129 -5.18 15.05 -38.22
C LYS A 129 -4.02 16.01 -38.49
N GLY A 130 -3.23 15.79 -39.55
CA GLY A 130 -2.03 16.57 -39.82
C GLY A 130 -0.96 16.47 -38.75
N LEU A 131 -0.90 15.32 -38.04
CA LEU A 131 0.02 15.08 -36.92
C LEU A 131 1.05 14.04 -37.29
N GLU A 132 2.29 14.24 -36.86
CA GLU A 132 3.42 13.34 -37.12
C GLU A 132 3.69 12.43 -35.90
N ALA A 133 4.56 11.44 -36.08
CA ALA A 133 5.05 10.65 -34.95
C ALA A 133 5.90 11.54 -34.03
N GLY A 134 5.66 11.49 -32.76
CA GLY A 134 6.30 12.37 -31.77
C GLY A 134 5.44 13.59 -31.36
N ASP A 135 4.43 13.95 -32.15
CA ASP A 135 3.54 15.05 -31.81
C ASP A 135 2.70 14.71 -30.57
N THR A 136 2.43 15.75 -29.79
CA THR A 136 1.52 15.65 -28.63
C THR A 136 0.10 15.95 -29.05
N GLU A 137 -0.84 15.08 -28.72
CA GLU A 137 -2.27 15.32 -28.93
C GLU A 137 -3.05 15.21 -27.63
N LEU A 138 -4.15 15.95 -27.56
CA LEU A 138 -5.10 15.91 -26.46
C LEU A 138 -6.17 14.84 -26.71
N PHE A 139 -6.61 14.17 -25.65
CA PHE A 139 -7.71 13.24 -25.71
C PHE A 139 -8.50 13.24 -24.40
N ASN A 140 -9.81 13.22 -24.53
CA ASN A 140 -10.70 13.21 -23.37
C ASN A 140 -11.00 11.80 -22.89
N ARG A 141 -10.98 11.59 -21.57
CA ARG A 141 -11.39 10.36 -20.93
C ARG A 141 -12.24 10.67 -19.71
N ARG A 142 -13.22 9.82 -19.48
CA ARG A 142 -14.01 9.81 -18.26
C ARG A 142 -13.16 9.25 -17.13
N VAL A 143 -13.14 9.96 -16.01
CA VAL A 143 -12.54 9.51 -14.76
C VAL A 143 -13.49 9.76 -13.61
N TYR A 144 -13.36 8.96 -12.58
CA TYR A 144 -14.10 9.07 -11.33
C TYR A 144 -13.15 9.62 -10.29
N LEU A 145 -13.52 10.73 -9.67
CA LEU A 145 -12.87 11.28 -8.50
C LEU A 145 -13.64 10.81 -7.28
N HIS A 146 -13.05 9.95 -6.50
CA HIS A 146 -13.58 9.53 -5.22
C HIS A 146 -12.94 10.41 -4.15
N ILE A 147 -13.73 11.30 -3.59
CA ILE A 147 -13.30 12.29 -2.61
C ILE A 147 -13.75 11.80 -1.25
N TYR A 148 -12.80 11.64 -0.35
CA TYR A 148 -13.04 11.12 0.99
C TYR A 148 -12.64 12.14 2.04
N PHE A 149 -13.23 11.96 3.23
CA PHE A 149 -12.88 12.67 4.43
C PHE A 149 -12.80 11.67 5.59
N ASN A 150 -11.76 11.80 6.42
CA ASN A 150 -11.56 10.96 7.57
C ASN A 150 -11.29 11.82 8.83
N ASP A 151 -12.12 11.62 9.85
CA ASP A 151 -12.07 12.37 11.09
C ASP A 151 -10.77 12.19 11.86
N VAL A 152 -10.29 10.97 11.97
CA VAL A 152 -9.05 10.65 12.70
C VAL A 152 -7.86 11.34 12.05
N ASN A 153 -7.78 11.31 10.73
CA ASN A 153 -6.74 11.99 9.97
C ASN A 153 -6.83 13.51 10.10
N ARG A 154 -8.04 14.09 10.12
CA ARG A 154 -8.26 15.52 10.38
C ARG A 154 -7.73 15.92 11.74
N ILE A 155 -8.12 15.19 12.78
CA ILE A 155 -7.69 15.46 14.17
C ILE A 155 -6.17 15.36 14.27
N LYS A 156 -5.58 14.28 13.75
CA LYS A 156 -4.13 14.06 13.77
C LYS A 156 -3.36 15.17 13.09
N LYS A 157 -3.78 15.58 11.88
CA LYS A 157 -3.13 16.64 11.11
C LYS A 157 -3.30 18.01 11.77
N ASN A 158 -4.50 18.32 12.29
CA ASN A 158 -4.76 19.56 13.00
C ASN A 158 -3.88 19.67 14.23
N ARG A 159 -3.79 18.60 15.03
CA ARG A 159 -2.96 18.56 16.24
C ARG A 159 -1.49 18.79 15.92
N ALA A 160 -0.94 18.05 14.96
CA ALA A 160 0.46 18.21 14.54
C ALA A 160 0.76 19.64 14.04
N PHE A 161 -0.17 20.23 13.28
CA PHE A 161 -0.04 21.61 12.81
C PHE A 161 -0.05 22.62 13.99
N ASP A 162 -1.00 22.48 14.93
CA ASP A 162 -1.10 23.34 16.09
C ASP A 162 0.09 23.23 17.02
N GLU A 163 0.58 22.01 17.26
CA GLU A 163 1.81 21.76 18.04
C GLU A 163 3.01 22.44 17.39
N THR A 164 3.13 22.36 16.05
CA THR A 164 4.22 23.03 15.31
C THR A 164 4.14 24.54 15.45
N LEU A 165 2.96 25.12 15.26
CA LEU A 165 2.77 26.57 15.42
C LEU A 165 3.06 27.04 16.86
N ASN A 166 2.61 26.30 17.86
CA ASN A 166 2.88 26.62 19.27
C ASN A 166 4.38 26.52 19.59
N LYS A 167 5.10 25.52 19.07
CA LYS A 167 6.56 25.41 19.22
C LYS A 167 7.26 26.62 18.62
N LEU A 168 6.91 27.04 17.41
CA LEU A 168 7.50 28.20 16.75
C LEU A 168 7.19 29.50 17.50
N ARG A 169 5.95 29.68 17.98
CA ARG A 169 5.56 30.82 18.80
C ARG A 169 6.39 30.90 20.09
N ASN A 170 6.54 29.78 20.80
CA ASN A 170 7.27 29.75 22.07
C ASN A 170 8.77 30.01 21.85
N ALA A 171 9.40 29.36 20.87
CA ALA A 171 10.78 29.62 20.49
C ALA A 171 11.03 31.11 20.18
N TYR A 172 10.12 31.75 19.44
CA TYR A 172 10.21 33.19 19.16
C TYR A 172 10.07 34.05 20.44
N LEU A 173 9.18 33.68 21.37
CA LEU A 173 9.01 34.34 22.66
C LEU A 173 10.25 34.19 23.58
N GLU A 174 10.96 33.08 23.47
CA GLU A 174 12.20 32.78 24.18
C GLU A 174 13.43 33.50 23.59
N GLY A 175 13.27 34.18 22.45
CA GLY A 175 14.30 35.01 21.84
C GLY A 175 14.99 34.36 20.64
N GLU A 176 14.59 33.16 20.20
CA GLU A 176 15.10 32.56 18.98
C GLU A 176 14.73 33.41 17.76
N ARG A 177 15.72 33.69 16.91
CA ARG A 177 15.53 34.49 15.69
C ARG A 177 16.13 33.80 14.46
N ASP A 178 16.98 32.79 14.66
CA ASP A 178 17.60 32.03 13.59
C ASP A 178 16.80 30.74 13.29
N PHE A 179 15.78 30.92 12.50
CA PHE A 179 14.90 29.82 12.09
C PHE A 179 15.30 29.27 10.70
N LYS A 180 15.21 27.97 10.55
CA LYS A 180 15.34 27.32 9.23
C LYS A 180 14.31 27.92 8.25
N PRO A 181 14.59 27.97 6.93
CA PRO A 181 13.73 28.62 5.94
C PRO A 181 12.25 28.17 5.97
N ALA A 182 12.00 26.89 6.22
CA ALA A 182 10.64 26.35 6.34
C ALA A 182 9.89 26.88 7.58
N ALA A 183 10.55 26.93 8.73
CA ALA A 183 10.01 27.46 9.98
C ALA A 183 9.72 28.96 9.85
N ARG A 184 10.64 29.71 9.21
CA ARG A 184 10.45 31.13 8.97
C ARG A 184 9.23 31.42 8.09
N ARG A 185 9.03 30.68 7.01
CA ARG A 185 7.82 30.77 6.19
C ARG A 185 6.54 30.52 6.99
N MET A 186 6.53 29.54 7.89
CA MET A 186 5.38 29.26 8.75
C MET A 186 5.12 30.42 9.72
N ILE A 187 6.16 31.01 10.32
CA ILE A 187 6.03 32.19 11.18
C ILE A 187 5.40 33.35 10.40
N ASP A 188 5.94 33.68 9.24
CA ASP A 188 5.47 34.80 8.41
C ASP A 188 4.03 34.58 7.92
N GLN A 189 3.66 33.33 7.63
CA GLN A 189 2.33 33.00 7.12
C GLN A 189 1.25 32.97 8.20
N PHE A 190 1.56 32.48 9.41
CA PHE A 190 0.55 32.14 10.41
C PHE A 190 0.61 32.98 11.69
N LEU A 191 1.73 33.65 11.96
CA LEU A 191 1.89 34.50 13.16
C LEU A 191 1.88 35.98 12.79
N ASP A 192 1.23 36.78 13.62
CA ASP A 192 1.31 38.23 13.61
C ASP A 192 2.12 38.66 14.83
N ILE A 193 3.30 39.27 14.60
CA ILE A 193 4.29 39.58 15.63
C ILE A 193 4.37 41.09 15.77
N LYS A 194 4.08 41.58 16.97
CA LYS A 194 4.23 42.98 17.31
C LYS A 194 5.33 43.14 18.35
N GLU A 195 6.47 43.68 17.92
CA GLU A 195 7.58 44.00 18.80
C GLU A 195 7.21 45.14 19.74
N LYS A 196 7.50 44.98 21.03
CA LYS A 196 7.35 46.04 22.01
C LYS A 196 8.71 46.66 22.31
N ARG A 197 8.75 48.02 22.44
CA ARG A 197 9.99 48.78 22.72
C ARG A 197 10.72 48.30 23.98
N ASN A 198 9.98 47.90 25.02
CA ASN A 198 10.50 47.41 26.29
C ASN A 198 9.67 46.19 26.74
N GLY A 199 10.00 44.97 26.28
CA GLY A 199 9.32 43.78 26.73
C GLY A 199 9.26 42.64 25.69
N LYS A 200 8.62 41.53 26.08
CA LYS A 200 8.43 40.41 25.18
C LYS A 200 7.48 40.79 24.04
N PRO A 201 7.73 40.32 22.82
CA PRO A 201 6.85 40.55 21.69
C PRO A 201 5.45 39.97 21.94
N VAL A 202 4.43 40.63 21.39
CA VAL A 202 3.06 40.10 21.39
C VAL A 202 2.87 39.30 20.08
N ILE A 203 2.58 38.01 20.21
CA ILE A 203 2.39 37.12 19.09
C ILE A 203 0.95 36.63 19.07
N THR A 204 0.25 36.85 17.98
CA THR A 204 -1.11 36.35 17.73
C THR A 204 -1.15 35.49 16.48
N PHE A 205 -2.12 34.57 16.41
CA PHE A 205 -2.29 33.73 15.22
C PHE A 205 -3.13 34.44 14.16
N LYS A 206 -2.72 34.36 12.89
CA LYS A 206 -3.51 34.83 11.75
C LYS A 206 -4.66 33.84 11.49
N THR A 207 -5.78 33.99 12.17
CA THR A 207 -6.90 33.03 12.21
C THR A 207 -7.41 32.64 10.83
N LYS A 208 -7.47 33.56 9.86
CA LYS A 208 -7.89 33.25 8.49
C LYS A 208 -6.92 32.32 7.81
N ALA A 209 -5.61 32.58 7.91
CA ALA A 209 -4.56 31.77 7.31
C ALA A 209 -4.52 30.36 7.93
N VAL A 210 -4.64 30.27 9.26
CA VAL A 210 -4.73 28.98 9.97
C VAL A 210 -5.96 28.18 9.53
N ARG A 211 -7.11 28.82 9.39
CA ARG A 211 -8.34 28.15 8.92
C ARG A 211 -8.20 27.61 7.50
N GLU A 212 -7.63 28.41 6.59
CA GLU A 212 -7.39 27.98 5.21
C GLU A 212 -6.40 26.83 5.13
N ALA A 213 -5.33 26.85 5.92
CA ALA A 213 -4.35 25.76 5.97
C ALA A 213 -4.96 24.44 6.46
N LYS A 214 -5.96 24.50 7.36
CA LYS A 214 -6.65 23.32 7.89
C LYS A 214 -7.84 22.87 7.05
N LYS A 215 -8.26 23.64 6.04
CA LYS A 215 -9.49 23.42 5.26
C LYS A 215 -9.62 22.03 4.68
N TYR A 216 -8.51 21.47 4.20
CA TYR A 216 -8.47 20.16 3.53
C TYR A 216 -7.88 19.04 4.42
N ASN A 217 -7.65 19.31 5.71
CA ASN A 217 -7.17 18.27 6.62
C ASN A 217 -8.24 17.19 6.75
N GLY A 218 -7.81 15.94 6.64
CA GLY A 218 -8.71 14.78 6.61
C GLY A 218 -9.17 14.40 5.20
N VAL A 219 -9.09 15.31 4.22
CA VAL A 219 -9.45 15.01 2.82
C VAL A 219 -8.35 14.19 2.14
N PHE A 220 -8.76 13.19 1.36
CA PHE A 220 -7.91 12.46 0.42
C PHE A 220 -8.73 12.05 -0.81
N VAL A 221 -8.04 11.77 -1.92
CA VAL A 221 -8.69 11.53 -3.20
C VAL A 221 -8.11 10.29 -3.87
N LEU A 222 -8.98 9.45 -4.41
CA LEU A 222 -8.63 8.40 -5.36
C LEU A 222 -9.16 8.78 -6.74
N VAL A 223 -8.35 8.55 -7.75
CA VAL A 223 -8.70 8.72 -9.16
C VAL A 223 -8.83 7.34 -9.78
N ALA A 224 -9.97 7.04 -10.39
CA ALA A 224 -10.23 5.77 -11.06
C ALA A 224 -10.78 6.00 -12.47
N ASN A 225 -10.52 5.08 -13.40
CA ASN A 225 -11.10 5.15 -14.76
C ASN A 225 -12.33 4.26 -14.93
N LYS A 226 -12.53 3.26 -14.07
CA LYS A 226 -13.60 2.26 -14.21
C LYS A 226 -14.50 2.17 -13.00
N GLU A 227 -13.93 2.05 -11.79
CA GLU A 227 -14.71 1.92 -10.56
C GLU A 227 -15.52 3.20 -10.30
N LYS A 228 -16.81 3.03 -10.02
CA LYS A 228 -17.75 4.14 -9.81
C LYS A 228 -18.13 4.31 -8.35
N ASP A 229 -18.09 3.21 -7.60
CA ASP A 229 -18.43 3.21 -6.18
C ASP A 229 -17.24 3.69 -5.35
N PRO A 230 -17.39 4.76 -4.56
CA PRO A 230 -16.29 5.26 -3.75
C PRO A 230 -15.86 4.25 -2.69
N PHE A 231 -16.77 3.48 -2.10
CA PHE A 231 -16.42 2.56 -1.03
C PHE A 231 -15.80 1.29 -1.56
N GLU A 232 -16.20 0.82 -2.75
CA GLU A 232 -15.51 -0.28 -3.42
C GLU A 232 -14.08 0.12 -3.82
N SER A 233 -13.90 1.33 -4.36
CA SER A 233 -12.56 1.88 -4.62
C SER A 233 -11.71 1.97 -3.35
N LEU A 234 -12.30 2.38 -2.22
CA LEU A 234 -11.62 2.47 -0.95
C LEU A 234 -11.22 1.08 -0.44
N ARG A 235 -12.12 0.11 -0.48
CA ARG A 235 -11.82 -1.29 -0.09
C ARG A 235 -10.66 -1.87 -0.90
N LYS A 236 -10.66 -1.69 -2.21
CA LYS A 236 -9.57 -2.12 -3.08
C LYS A 236 -8.26 -1.41 -2.71
N PHE A 237 -8.31 -0.10 -2.52
CA PHE A 237 -7.15 0.70 -2.18
C PHE A 237 -6.55 0.33 -0.81
N ARG A 238 -7.40 0.02 0.19
CA ARG A 238 -6.96 -0.41 1.53
C ARG A 238 -6.18 -1.73 1.50
N LYS A 239 -6.52 -2.64 0.59
CA LYS A 239 -5.78 -3.90 0.43
C LYS A 239 -4.30 -3.69 0.05
N ARG A 240 -3.91 -2.47 -0.34
CA ARG A 240 -2.52 -2.06 -0.51
C ARG A 240 -1.68 -2.24 0.78
N GLU A 241 -2.29 -2.20 1.96
CA GLU A 241 -1.60 -2.44 3.23
C GLU A 241 -0.87 -3.79 3.25
N TRP A 242 -1.37 -4.80 2.54
CA TRP A 242 -0.67 -6.08 2.38
C TRP A 242 0.72 -5.95 1.73
N ILE A 243 0.91 -4.96 0.86
CA ILE A 243 2.22 -4.67 0.26
C ILE A 243 3.16 -4.03 1.30
N GLU A 244 2.62 -3.26 2.23
CA GLU A 244 3.40 -2.66 3.31
C GLU A 244 3.90 -3.74 4.27
N ASP A 245 3.03 -4.68 4.65
CA ASP A 245 3.38 -5.87 5.44
C ASP A 245 4.46 -6.71 4.73
N PHE A 246 4.27 -6.96 3.43
CA PHE A 246 5.25 -7.63 2.59
C PHE A 246 6.64 -6.96 2.62
N PHE A 247 6.70 -5.63 2.48
CA PHE A 247 7.97 -4.91 2.54
C PHE A 247 8.58 -4.89 3.94
N GLU A 248 7.77 -4.93 4.97
CA GLU A 248 8.26 -5.04 6.35
C GLU A 248 8.92 -6.40 6.57
N GLU A 249 8.28 -7.49 6.17
CA GLU A 249 8.82 -8.84 6.19
C GLU A 249 10.11 -8.95 5.37
N TYR A 250 10.14 -8.39 4.15
CA TYR A 250 11.33 -8.33 3.30
C TYR A 250 12.50 -7.66 4.03
N LYS A 251 12.27 -6.53 4.67
CA LYS A 251 13.31 -5.76 5.36
C LYS A 251 13.79 -6.43 6.64
N GLN A 252 12.88 -7.02 7.40
CA GLN A 252 13.18 -7.56 8.73
C GLN A 252 13.69 -8.99 8.68
N ARG A 253 13.06 -9.87 7.91
CA ARG A 253 13.31 -11.31 7.93
C ARG A 253 14.26 -11.77 6.83
N VAL A 254 14.13 -11.23 5.63
CA VAL A 254 14.92 -11.69 4.48
C VAL A 254 16.19 -10.84 4.27
N GLY A 255 16.46 -9.89 5.16
CA GLY A 255 17.68 -9.07 5.13
C GLY A 255 17.73 -8.06 3.98
N GLY A 256 16.57 -7.58 3.50
CA GLY A 256 16.46 -6.63 2.40
C GLY A 256 16.94 -5.20 2.71
N ARG A 257 17.31 -4.89 3.98
CA ARG A 257 17.74 -3.54 4.37
C ARG A 257 19.13 -3.16 3.84
N LYS A 258 20.06 -4.11 3.73
CA LYS A 258 21.44 -3.87 3.29
C LYS A 258 21.95 -5.07 2.51
N HIS A 259 22.30 -4.85 1.26
CA HIS A 259 23.05 -5.84 0.49
C HIS A 259 24.54 -5.72 0.89
N ARG A 260 25.04 -6.70 1.67
CA ARG A 260 26.48 -6.77 2.05
C ARG A 260 27.27 -7.49 0.95
N VAL A 261 27.09 -7.08 -0.29
CA VAL A 261 27.75 -7.64 -1.47
C VAL A 261 28.28 -6.50 -2.33
N TRP A 262 29.33 -6.76 -3.09
CA TRP A 262 30.15 -5.72 -3.73
C TRP A 262 30.00 -5.70 -5.27
N ASP A 263 29.32 -6.69 -5.82
CA ASP A 263 29.13 -6.88 -7.26
C ASP A 263 27.66 -6.83 -7.64
N ASP A 264 27.32 -6.15 -8.73
CA ASP A 264 25.93 -5.95 -9.18
C ASP A 264 25.22 -7.27 -9.51
N LEU A 265 25.90 -8.22 -10.13
CA LEU A 265 25.32 -9.55 -10.45
C LEU A 265 24.97 -10.31 -9.16
N THR A 266 25.83 -10.20 -8.13
CA THR A 266 25.59 -10.83 -6.83
C THR A 266 24.41 -10.12 -6.10
N VAL A 267 24.29 -8.81 -6.26
CA VAL A 267 23.13 -8.03 -5.74
C VAL A 267 21.83 -8.53 -6.39
N ASP A 268 21.80 -8.67 -7.71
CA ASP A 268 20.61 -9.12 -8.44
C ASP A 268 20.26 -10.57 -8.12
N GLY A 269 21.24 -11.45 -8.05
CA GLY A 269 21.05 -12.83 -7.60
C GLY A 269 20.48 -12.91 -6.18
N LYS A 270 20.98 -12.08 -5.26
CA LYS A 270 20.45 -11.99 -3.90
C LYS A 270 19.00 -11.48 -3.88
N LYS A 271 18.67 -10.45 -4.64
CA LYS A 271 17.29 -9.95 -4.76
C LYS A 271 16.34 -11.02 -5.29
N LEU A 272 16.76 -11.81 -6.27
CA LEU A 272 15.97 -12.92 -6.80
C LEU A 272 15.69 -13.96 -5.72
N VAL A 273 16.71 -14.42 -5.00
CA VAL A 273 16.56 -15.39 -3.91
C VAL A 273 15.64 -14.84 -2.81
N GLN A 274 15.83 -13.58 -2.43
CA GLN A 274 15.00 -12.91 -1.44
C GLN A 274 13.53 -12.81 -1.91
N PHE A 275 13.29 -12.47 -3.18
CA PHE A 275 11.96 -12.40 -3.74
C PHE A 275 11.28 -13.78 -3.74
N VAL A 276 11.99 -14.82 -4.15
CA VAL A 276 11.47 -16.21 -4.14
C VAL A 276 11.14 -16.65 -2.70
N ALA A 277 12.05 -16.40 -1.76
CA ALA A 277 11.80 -16.71 -0.34
C ALA A 277 10.53 -16.02 0.18
N LEU A 278 10.33 -14.78 -0.24
CA LEU A 278 9.16 -14.00 0.14
C LEU A 278 7.86 -14.51 -0.52
N CYS A 279 7.93 -15.02 -1.76
CA CYS A 279 6.79 -15.70 -2.40
C CYS A 279 6.35 -16.94 -1.60
N TYR A 280 7.30 -17.73 -1.13
CA TYR A 280 6.99 -18.87 -0.27
C TYR A 280 6.40 -18.43 1.07
N TYR A 281 6.99 -17.42 1.69
CA TYR A 281 6.50 -16.89 2.97
C TYR A 281 5.04 -16.42 2.86
N GLU A 282 4.70 -15.62 1.83
CA GLU A 282 3.36 -15.14 1.57
C GLU A 282 2.38 -16.29 1.29
N HIS A 283 2.83 -17.31 0.54
CA HIS A 283 2.00 -18.48 0.29
C HIS A 283 1.66 -19.21 1.60
N PHE A 284 2.65 -19.49 2.43
CA PHE A 284 2.45 -20.12 3.74
C PHE A 284 1.57 -19.27 4.66
N SER A 285 1.79 -17.97 4.71
CA SER A 285 0.96 -17.03 5.46
C SER A 285 -0.51 -17.12 5.04
N GLY A 286 -0.75 -17.18 3.73
CA GLY A 286 -2.09 -17.36 3.15
C GLY A 286 -2.74 -18.68 3.55
N GLU A 287 -2.00 -19.79 3.47
CA GLU A 287 -2.50 -21.13 3.85
C GLU A 287 -2.80 -21.22 5.35
N ILE A 288 -1.92 -20.70 6.20
CA ILE A 288 -2.15 -20.64 7.65
C ILE A 288 -3.40 -19.80 7.97
N THR A 289 -3.55 -18.66 7.31
CA THR A 289 -4.74 -17.81 7.48
C THR A 289 -6.02 -18.54 7.05
N ARG A 290 -5.98 -19.27 5.94
CA ARG A 290 -7.10 -20.10 5.46
C ARG A 290 -7.44 -21.20 6.46
N MET A 291 -6.42 -21.89 7.02
CA MET A 291 -6.61 -22.91 8.04
C MET A 291 -7.28 -22.32 9.29
N LYS A 292 -6.79 -21.18 9.81
CA LYS A 292 -7.39 -20.51 10.98
C LYS A 292 -8.89 -20.23 10.77
N ASN A 293 -9.31 -19.93 9.56
CA ASN A 293 -10.70 -19.62 9.23
C ASN A 293 -11.58 -20.87 9.02
N THR A 294 -10.99 -22.00 8.68
CA THR A 294 -11.74 -23.24 8.36
C THR A 294 -11.71 -24.26 9.48
N LEU A 295 -10.68 -24.26 10.34
CA LEU A 295 -10.56 -25.20 11.45
C LEU A 295 -11.60 -24.97 12.54
N GLY A 296 -12.15 -26.05 13.05
CA GLY A 296 -13.08 -26.06 14.17
C GLY A 296 -14.50 -25.55 13.84
N VAL A 297 -14.84 -25.42 12.56
CA VAL A 297 -16.21 -25.11 12.10
C VAL A 297 -17.00 -26.42 12.01
N PRO A 298 -18.11 -26.59 12.75
CA PRO A 298 -18.91 -27.80 12.68
C PRO A 298 -19.56 -27.96 11.32
N ASN A 299 -19.21 -28.96 10.56
CA ASN A 299 -20.02 -29.43 9.42
C ASN A 299 -21.13 -30.32 10.01
N GLY A 300 -22.36 -29.89 9.86
CA GLY A 300 -23.61 -30.33 10.47
C GLY A 300 -23.98 -31.83 10.60
N GLU A 301 -23.03 -32.74 10.74
CA GLU A 301 -23.28 -34.17 10.94
C GLU A 301 -22.84 -34.66 12.33
N HIS A 302 -23.69 -35.45 12.98
CA HIS A 302 -23.55 -35.96 14.35
C HIS A 302 -22.83 -37.32 14.38
N ASP A 303 -21.52 -37.38 14.05
CA ASP A 303 -20.74 -38.59 14.21
C ASP A 303 -19.68 -38.45 15.32
N HIS A 304 -19.43 -39.54 16.08
CA HIS A 304 -18.49 -39.57 17.20
C HIS A 304 -17.05 -39.31 16.77
N ASP A 305 -16.67 -39.82 15.61
CA ASP A 305 -15.33 -39.61 15.04
C ASP A 305 -15.13 -38.15 14.59
N LEU A 306 -16.20 -37.46 14.20
CA LEU A 306 -16.21 -36.04 13.92
C LEU A 306 -15.95 -35.17 15.16
N LYS A 307 -16.42 -35.57 16.37
CA LYS A 307 -16.12 -34.85 17.62
C LYS A 307 -14.64 -34.91 17.98
N VAL A 308 -14.01 -36.07 17.85
CA VAL A 308 -12.58 -36.27 18.14
C VAL A 308 -11.72 -35.46 17.15
N ASN A 309 -12.10 -35.43 15.88
CA ASN A 309 -11.44 -34.62 14.87
C ASN A 309 -11.65 -33.11 15.11
N LEU A 310 -12.84 -32.70 15.54
CA LEU A 310 -13.15 -31.30 15.86
C LEU A 310 -12.30 -30.76 17.03
N ASP A 311 -12.04 -31.59 18.05
CA ASP A 311 -11.20 -31.18 19.17
C ASP A 311 -9.72 -31.06 18.76
N LYS A 312 -9.22 -31.95 17.89
CA LYS A 312 -7.88 -31.83 17.30
C LYS A 312 -7.76 -30.58 16.43
N GLU A 313 -8.77 -30.27 15.62
CA GLU A 313 -8.81 -29.06 14.82
C GLU A 313 -8.82 -27.80 15.68
N LYS A 314 -9.58 -27.77 16.78
CA LYS A 314 -9.57 -26.65 17.72
C LYS A 314 -8.19 -26.45 18.38
N GLN A 315 -7.54 -27.56 18.77
CA GLN A 315 -6.18 -27.50 19.32
C GLN A 315 -5.19 -26.94 18.29
N LEU A 316 -5.25 -27.40 17.04
CA LEU A 316 -4.41 -26.86 15.96
C LEU A 316 -4.70 -25.38 15.72
N LYS A 317 -5.98 -24.99 15.67
CA LYS A 317 -6.36 -23.58 15.51
C LYS A 317 -5.79 -22.71 16.60
N THR A 318 -5.97 -23.09 17.87
CA THR A 318 -5.43 -22.37 19.03
C THR A 318 -3.92 -22.26 18.98
N TRP A 319 -3.24 -23.33 18.58
CA TRP A 319 -1.78 -23.29 18.43
C TRP A 319 -1.34 -22.36 17.30
N LEU A 320 -2.00 -22.38 16.14
CA LEU A 320 -1.72 -21.45 15.03
C LEU A 320 -2.01 -19.98 15.42
N GLU A 321 -3.02 -19.73 16.23
CA GLU A 321 -3.35 -18.37 16.69
C GLU A 321 -2.31 -17.81 17.68
N ASN A 322 -1.67 -18.68 18.47
CA ASN A 322 -0.71 -18.31 19.51
C ASN A 322 0.75 -18.29 19.01
N ASN A 323 1.03 -18.74 17.81
CA ASN A 323 2.38 -18.78 17.27
C ASN A 323 2.49 -17.95 15.98
N SER A 324 3.58 -17.21 15.87
CA SER A 324 3.97 -16.53 14.63
C SER A 324 4.39 -17.55 13.56
N ILE A 325 4.40 -17.12 12.30
CA ILE A 325 4.86 -17.98 11.19
C ILE A 325 6.29 -18.46 11.41
N GLN A 326 7.15 -17.61 11.98
CA GLN A 326 8.54 -17.98 12.28
C GLN A 326 8.61 -19.10 13.32
N GLU A 327 7.85 -18.97 14.43
CA GLU A 327 7.79 -20.01 15.46
C GLU A 327 7.23 -21.33 14.92
N ILE A 328 6.29 -21.25 13.96
CA ILE A 328 5.79 -22.44 13.26
C ILE A 328 6.89 -23.09 12.42
N PHE A 329 7.67 -22.31 11.67
CA PHE A 329 8.81 -22.84 10.90
C PHE A 329 9.88 -23.43 11.82
N ASP A 330 10.27 -22.72 12.89
CA ASP A 330 11.26 -23.18 13.87
C ASP A 330 10.81 -24.48 14.54
N TRP A 331 9.48 -24.64 14.77
CA TRP A 331 8.92 -25.89 15.27
C TRP A 331 9.12 -27.07 14.31
N PHE A 332 8.93 -26.85 13.01
CA PHE A 332 9.06 -27.89 12.00
C PHE A 332 10.49 -28.11 11.53
N ASP A 333 11.46 -27.31 11.95
CA ASP A 333 12.87 -27.49 11.64
C ASP A 333 13.42 -28.84 12.21
N ALA A 334 12.81 -29.33 13.28
CA ALA A 334 13.14 -30.61 13.90
C ALA A 334 12.36 -31.83 13.33
N VAL A 335 11.40 -31.58 12.43
CA VAL A 335 10.57 -32.69 11.87
C VAL A 335 11.17 -33.16 10.57
N GLU A 336 11.79 -34.34 10.59
CA GLU A 336 12.46 -34.95 9.45
C GLU A 336 11.78 -36.25 9.05
N LYS A 337 11.65 -36.51 7.75
CA LYS A 337 11.31 -37.80 7.18
C LYS A 337 12.60 -38.51 6.79
N ILE A 338 12.90 -39.60 7.46
CA ILE A 338 14.12 -40.35 7.27
C ILE A 338 13.80 -41.60 6.42
N ASP A 339 14.39 -41.69 5.23
CA ASP A 339 14.28 -42.84 4.34
C ASP A 339 15.62 -43.57 4.30
N VAL A 340 15.67 -44.74 4.92
CA VAL A 340 16.85 -45.61 4.92
C VAL A 340 16.58 -46.80 4.01
N THR A 341 17.27 -46.86 2.89
CA THR A 341 17.23 -47.97 1.97
C THR A 341 18.50 -48.83 2.12
N THR A 342 18.33 -50.06 2.57
CA THR A 342 19.40 -51.07 2.63
C THR A 342 19.17 -52.12 1.55
N PRO A 343 20.17 -52.96 1.22
CA PRO A 343 19.98 -54.05 0.28
C PRO A 343 18.87 -55.05 0.66
N TYR A 344 18.44 -55.02 1.93
CA TYR A 344 17.50 -56.00 2.50
C TYR A 344 16.16 -55.42 2.91
N ALA A 345 16.09 -54.07 3.11
CA ALA A 345 14.87 -53.42 3.57
C ALA A 345 14.89 -51.94 3.28
N LYS A 346 13.68 -51.39 3.08
CA LYS A 346 13.42 -49.94 3.09
C LYS A 346 12.66 -49.63 4.36
N GLN A 347 13.20 -48.70 5.16
CA GLN A 347 12.55 -48.19 6.37
C GLN A 347 12.36 -46.67 6.27
N ILE A 348 11.14 -46.23 6.53
CA ILE A 348 10.79 -44.82 6.55
C ILE A 348 10.22 -44.53 7.92
N TRP A 349 10.73 -43.51 8.58
CA TRP A 349 10.13 -43.00 9.81
C TRP A 349 10.23 -41.47 9.87
N THR A 350 9.38 -40.85 10.68
CA THR A 350 9.34 -39.43 10.89
C THR A 350 9.77 -39.14 12.31
N THR A 351 10.63 -38.13 12.50
CA THR A 351 11.06 -37.68 13.82
C THR A 351 9.99 -36.74 14.42
N GLU A 352 9.74 -36.88 15.71
CA GLU A 352 9.06 -35.92 16.62
C GLU A 352 7.71 -35.31 16.18
N ALA A 353 7.06 -35.81 15.13
CA ALA A 353 5.75 -35.30 14.71
C ALA A 353 4.62 -35.82 15.62
N ILE A 354 3.99 -34.94 16.38
CA ILE A 354 2.79 -35.26 17.16
C ILE A 354 1.52 -35.21 16.29
N ALA A 355 0.40 -35.69 16.81
CA ALA A 355 -0.87 -35.75 16.06
C ALA A 355 -1.35 -34.38 15.50
N ARG A 356 -1.08 -33.30 16.21
CA ARG A 356 -1.35 -31.93 15.74
C ARG A 356 -0.50 -31.58 14.51
N ASP A 357 0.78 -31.93 14.53
CA ASP A 357 1.75 -31.62 13.47
C ASP A 357 1.42 -32.41 12.21
N GLN A 358 1.04 -33.69 12.37
CA GLN A 358 0.54 -34.52 11.27
C GLN A 358 -0.72 -33.91 10.63
N LEU A 359 -1.66 -33.41 11.45
CA LEU A 359 -2.86 -32.76 10.95
C LEU A 359 -2.52 -31.47 10.17
N PHE A 360 -1.58 -30.68 10.68
CA PHE A 360 -1.12 -29.45 10.01
C PHE A 360 -0.48 -29.76 8.65
N LEU A 361 0.48 -30.70 8.61
CA LEU A 361 1.18 -31.08 7.38
C LEU A 361 0.23 -31.71 6.36
N ASN A 362 -0.69 -32.58 6.78
CA ASN A 362 -1.73 -33.14 5.90
C ASN A 362 -2.62 -32.06 5.29
N ARG A 363 -2.97 -31.00 6.07
CA ARG A 363 -3.74 -29.86 5.55
C ARG A 363 -2.96 -29.02 4.53
N LEU A 364 -1.64 -29.05 4.58
CA LEU A 364 -0.75 -28.44 3.59
C LEU A 364 -0.49 -29.36 2.37
N GLY A 365 -1.01 -30.58 2.37
CA GLY A 365 -0.75 -31.57 1.33
C GLY A 365 0.63 -32.24 1.43
N VAL A 366 1.27 -32.15 2.61
CA VAL A 366 2.55 -32.82 2.89
C VAL A 366 2.26 -34.15 3.59
N GLU A 367 2.63 -35.26 2.93
CA GLU A 367 2.58 -36.60 3.51
C GLU A 367 3.89 -36.89 4.24
N LEU A 368 3.79 -37.26 5.52
CA LEU A 368 4.90 -37.66 6.35
C LEU A 368 5.25 -39.15 6.16
#